data_7f5dfbf5780975c307c5ed01fdf614ea
#
_entry.id   7f5dfbf5780975c307c5ed01fdf614ea
#
_cell.length_a   1.000
_cell.length_b   1.000
_cell.length_c   1.000
_cell.angle_alpha   90.00
_cell.angle_beta   90.00
_cell.angle_gamma   90.00
#
_symmetry.space_group_name_H-M   'P 1'
#
loop_
_entity.id
_entity.type
_entity.pdbx_description
1 polymer ?
#
loop_
_entity_poly.entity_id
_entity_poly.type
_entity_poly.pdbx_seq_one_letter_code
_entity_poly.pdbx_strand_id
1 'polypeptide(L)'
;MCLGTFAFAQPKPAVASANVAPVRFLVVATQESILSASVAGRIAKVPVGLGDSVRAGQVVASFDCAEVQARRGAARAEHEAARVQYEAKQKLQGLQSAAEVEVELAAANVNKAQSQVQIFEAQVAQCAIVAPFAGKVARVHVKVGQGVNPGAPVIELVGSGPLKARMNVPSQWLAWLKTGDKLDGKVDETGGVVALKVTRIAARVDAVSQTVEIETELASTTGVVLPGMSGQVRAPSAL
;
A
#
# COMPACT_ATOMS: atom_id res chain seq x y z
N MET A 1 66.30 -4.53 -61.46
CA MET A 1 64.95 -4.01 -61.33
C MET A 1 64.33 -4.72 -60.12
N CYS A 2 64.40 -4.10 -58.92
CA CYS A 2 63.76 -4.65 -57.66
C CYS A 2 62.48 -3.88 -57.42
N LEU A 3 61.35 -4.53 -57.59
CA LEU A 3 60.05 -4.00 -57.15
C LEU A 3 59.92 -4.22 -55.66
N GLY A 4 59.90 -3.15 -54.82
CA GLY A 4 59.56 -3.15 -53.42
C GLY A 4 58.06 -3.10 -53.22
N THR A 5 57.52 -4.12 -52.63
CA THR A 5 56.11 -4.19 -52.27
C THR A 5 55.90 -3.41 -50.94
N PHE A 6 55.21 -2.25 -51.00
CA PHE A 6 54.79 -1.51 -49.81
C PHE A 6 53.52 -2.17 -49.23
N ALA A 7 53.63 -2.79 -48.08
CA ALA A 7 52.46 -3.26 -47.29
C ALA A 7 51.84 -2.07 -46.55
N PHE A 8 50.62 -1.65 -46.92
CA PHE A 8 49.81 -0.73 -46.17
C PHE A 8 49.22 -1.45 -44.95
N ALA A 9 49.70 -1.10 -43.78
CA ALA A 9 49.08 -1.51 -42.51
C ALA A 9 47.75 -0.75 -42.36
N GLN A 10 46.61 -1.46 -42.40
CA GLN A 10 45.29 -0.91 -42.07
C GLN A 10 45.22 -0.62 -40.57
N PRO A 11 44.78 0.57 -40.11
CA PRO A 11 44.54 0.83 -38.72
C PRO A 11 43.35 -0.02 -38.23
N LYS A 12 43.57 -0.81 -37.17
CA LYS A 12 42.55 -1.56 -36.45
C LYS A 12 41.45 -0.59 -36.00
N PRO A 13 40.16 -0.82 -36.30
CA PRO A 13 39.11 0.08 -35.85
C PRO A 13 39.11 0.08 -34.32
N ALA A 14 39.26 1.26 -33.73
CA ALA A 14 39.04 1.49 -32.31
C ALA A 14 37.58 1.17 -32.04
N VAL A 15 37.33 0.16 -31.20
CA VAL A 15 36.01 -0.15 -30.66
C VAL A 15 35.58 1.08 -29.87
N ALA A 16 34.69 1.88 -30.45
CA ALA A 16 34.07 3.00 -29.77
C ALA A 16 33.35 2.42 -28.55
N SER A 17 33.78 2.82 -27.35
CA SER A 17 33.07 2.53 -26.11
C SER A 17 31.64 3.02 -26.29
N ALA A 18 30.70 2.11 -26.47
CA ALA A 18 29.30 2.45 -26.58
C ALA A 18 28.91 3.19 -25.30
N ASN A 19 28.71 4.49 -25.43
CA ASN A 19 28.25 5.37 -24.36
C ASN A 19 26.78 4.97 -24.07
N VAL A 20 26.60 3.89 -23.28
CA VAL A 20 25.28 3.38 -22.92
C VAL A 20 24.58 4.49 -22.14
N ALA A 21 23.51 5.02 -22.70
CA ALA A 21 22.73 6.07 -22.08
C ALA A 21 22.35 5.64 -20.63
N PRO A 22 22.44 6.54 -19.65
CA PRO A 22 22.07 6.22 -18.29
C PRO A 22 20.59 5.83 -18.20
N VAL A 23 20.31 4.77 -17.46
CA VAL A 23 18.95 4.30 -17.21
C VAL A 23 18.36 5.08 -16.03
N ARG A 24 17.19 5.65 -16.21
CA ARG A 24 16.49 6.35 -15.13
C ARG A 24 15.77 5.37 -14.24
N PHE A 25 15.82 5.62 -12.93
CA PHE A 25 15.01 4.92 -11.94
C PHE A 25 14.11 5.89 -11.17
N LEU A 26 13.03 5.36 -10.65
CA LEU A 26 12.09 6.04 -9.75
C LEU A 26 12.11 5.34 -8.40
N VAL A 27 12.32 6.10 -7.33
CA VAL A 27 12.22 5.60 -5.97
C VAL A 27 10.74 5.47 -5.60
N VAL A 28 10.35 4.31 -5.12
CA VAL A 28 8.98 4.02 -4.68
C VAL A 28 8.98 3.43 -3.27
N ALA A 29 7.93 3.70 -2.51
CA ALA A 29 7.72 3.04 -1.24
C ALA A 29 7.34 1.57 -1.46
N THR A 30 7.69 0.70 -0.52
CA THR A 30 7.23 -0.71 -0.55
C THR A 30 5.73 -0.81 -0.32
N GLN A 31 5.19 0.10 0.49
CA GLN A 31 3.75 0.20 0.78
C GLN A 31 3.32 1.65 0.62
N GLU A 32 2.26 1.85 -0.15
CA GLU A 32 1.63 3.14 -0.36
C GLU A 32 0.14 2.92 -0.51
N SER A 33 -0.68 3.75 0.12
CA SER A 33 -2.13 3.62 0.05
C SER A 33 -2.81 4.96 0.16
N ILE A 34 -3.81 5.16 -0.69
CA ILE A 34 -4.77 6.25 -0.56
C ILE A 34 -5.96 5.71 0.24
N LEU A 35 -6.08 6.16 1.47
CA LEU A 35 -7.18 5.79 2.35
C LEU A 35 -8.40 6.61 1.94
N SER A 36 -9.46 5.92 1.53
CA SER A 36 -10.70 6.52 1.04
C SER A 36 -11.83 6.35 2.04
N ALA A 37 -12.83 7.22 1.96
CA ALA A 37 -14.05 7.11 2.74
C ALA A 37 -14.83 5.84 2.37
N SER A 38 -15.18 5.02 3.35
CA SER A 38 -16.01 3.81 3.15
C SER A 38 -17.50 4.13 3.14
N VAL A 39 -17.90 5.24 3.77
CA VAL A 39 -19.29 5.69 3.92
C VAL A 39 -19.42 7.16 3.57
N ALA A 40 -20.64 7.56 3.20
CA ALA A 40 -20.98 8.97 3.11
C ALA A 40 -21.11 9.56 4.53
N GLY A 41 -20.58 10.76 4.74
CA GLY A 41 -20.70 11.42 6.04
C GLY A 41 -19.88 12.68 6.15
N ARG A 42 -19.98 13.31 7.33
CA ARG A 42 -19.16 14.48 7.67
C ARG A 42 -17.92 14.04 8.42
N ILE A 43 -16.76 14.55 8.07
CA ILE A 43 -15.51 14.35 8.80
C ILE A 43 -15.61 15.07 10.16
N ALA A 44 -15.56 14.30 11.24
CA ALA A 44 -15.59 14.82 12.61
C ALA A 44 -14.20 15.23 13.10
N LYS A 45 -13.18 14.40 12.84
CA LYS A 45 -11.80 14.66 13.28
C LYS A 45 -10.79 14.12 12.26
N VAL A 46 -9.66 14.83 12.15
CA VAL A 46 -8.46 14.41 11.41
C VAL A 46 -7.28 14.70 12.36
N PRO A 47 -6.90 13.72 13.20
CA PRO A 47 -5.88 13.92 14.26
C PRO A 47 -4.44 13.90 13.72
N VAL A 48 -4.25 13.82 12.41
CA VAL A 48 -2.93 13.76 11.75
C VAL A 48 -2.80 14.82 10.67
N GLY A 49 -1.58 15.32 10.49
CA GLY A 49 -1.22 16.30 9.46
C GLY A 49 -0.19 15.76 8.47
N LEU A 50 0.16 16.58 7.49
CA LEU A 50 1.21 16.30 6.52
C LEU A 50 2.54 16.02 7.23
N GLY A 51 3.20 14.91 6.89
CA GLY A 51 4.50 14.51 7.45
C GLY A 51 4.43 13.76 8.77
N ASP A 52 3.26 13.69 9.42
CA ASP A 52 3.10 12.97 10.68
C ASP A 52 3.35 11.48 10.52
N SER A 53 3.97 10.88 11.52
CA SER A 53 4.17 9.44 11.60
C SER A 53 2.96 8.76 12.24
N VAL A 54 2.49 7.68 11.64
CA VAL A 54 1.36 6.88 12.13
C VAL A 54 1.76 5.42 12.30
N ARG A 55 1.09 4.73 13.22
CA ARG A 55 1.25 3.28 13.46
C ARG A 55 0.13 2.52 12.76
N ALA A 56 0.36 1.25 12.46
CA ALA A 56 -0.70 0.36 12.01
C ALA A 56 -1.84 0.31 13.03
N GLY A 57 -3.10 0.37 12.55
CA GLY A 57 -4.29 0.43 13.39
C GLY A 57 -4.61 1.80 14.00
N GLN A 58 -3.75 2.81 13.84
CA GLN A 58 -4.02 4.16 14.34
C GLN A 58 -5.15 4.82 13.54
N VAL A 59 -6.10 5.45 14.26
CA VAL A 59 -7.16 6.24 13.61
C VAL A 59 -6.56 7.52 13.04
N VAL A 60 -6.77 7.73 11.74
CA VAL A 60 -6.24 8.87 10.98
C VAL A 60 -7.33 9.85 10.57
N ALA A 61 -8.58 9.39 10.49
CA ALA A 61 -9.75 10.25 10.35
C ALA A 61 -10.96 9.57 10.98
N SER A 62 -11.94 10.33 11.42
CA SER A 62 -13.21 9.81 11.92
C SER A 62 -14.39 10.61 11.39
N PHE A 63 -15.51 9.92 11.20
CA PHE A 63 -16.79 10.51 10.79
C PHE A 63 -17.65 10.86 12.00
N ASP A 64 -18.62 11.75 11.78
CA ASP A 64 -19.72 11.95 12.73
C ASP A 64 -20.68 10.76 12.60
N CYS A 65 -20.70 9.93 13.62
CA CYS A 65 -21.45 8.67 13.64
C CYS A 65 -22.43 8.58 14.82
N ALA A 66 -22.85 9.70 15.35
CA ALA A 66 -23.78 9.74 16.50
C ALA A 66 -25.05 8.91 16.24
N GLU A 67 -25.62 9.02 15.02
CA GLU A 67 -26.81 8.26 14.64
C GLU A 67 -26.56 6.73 14.61
N VAL A 68 -25.46 6.29 13.97
CA VAL A 68 -25.13 4.86 13.87
C VAL A 68 -24.85 4.28 15.28
N GLN A 69 -24.18 5.05 16.13
CA GLN A 69 -23.93 4.66 17.52
C GLN A 69 -25.23 4.52 18.33
N ALA A 70 -26.18 5.44 18.14
CA ALA A 70 -27.51 5.36 18.77
C ALA A 70 -28.27 4.11 18.29
N ARG A 71 -28.26 3.82 16.98
CA ARG A 71 -28.87 2.60 16.42
C ARG A 71 -28.24 1.32 16.99
N ARG A 72 -26.92 1.28 17.12
CA ARG A 72 -26.22 0.17 17.80
C ARG A 72 -26.69 0.02 19.26
N GLY A 73 -26.83 1.14 19.98
CA GLY A 73 -27.36 1.16 21.36
C GLY A 73 -28.75 0.55 21.44
N ALA A 74 -29.66 0.94 20.55
CA ALA A 74 -31.02 0.38 20.46
C ALA A 74 -31.01 -1.12 20.17
N ALA A 75 -30.21 -1.56 19.19
CA ALA A 75 -30.10 -2.99 18.86
C ALA A 75 -29.55 -3.83 20.03
N ARG A 76 -28.61 -3.29 20.80
CA ARG A 76 -28.11 -3.97 22.03
C ARG A 76 -29.19 -4.10 23.11
N ALA A 77 -30.01 -3.06 23.26
CA ALA A 77 -31.12 -3.14 24.21
C ALA A 77 -32.17 -4.17 23.78
N GLU A 78 -32.46 -4.26 22.48
CA GLU A 78 -33.37 -5.27 21.91
C GLU A 78 -32.82 -6.69 22.08
N HIS A 79 -31.54 -6.90 21.85
CA HIS A 79 -30.88 -8.18 22.07
C HIS A 79 -30.95 -8.58 23.57
N GLU A 80 -30.72 -7.67 24.48
CA GLU A 80 -30.83 -7.93 25.93
C GLU A 80 -32.26 -8.28 26.34
N ALA A 81 -33.26 -7.56 25.80
CA ALA A 81 -34.67 -7.89 26.05
C ALA A 81 -35.03 -9.29 25.53
N ALA A 82 -34.58 -9.66 24.33
CA ALA A 82 -34.78 -11.01 23.78
C ALA A 82 -34.11 -12.08 24.63
N ARG A 83 -32.91 -11.80 25.16
CA ARG A 83 -32.18 -12.70 26.06
C ARG A 83 -32.95 -12.95 27.36
N VAL A 84 -33.45 -11.89 28.00
CA VAL A 84 -34.28 -12.00 29.22
C VAL A 84 -35.53 -12.82 28.96
N GLN A 85 -36.20 -12.61 27.81
CA GLN A 85 -37.38 -13.40 27.41
C GLN A 85 -37.04 -14.89 27.24
N TYR A 86 -35.94 -15.20 26.59
CA TYR A 86 -35.46 -16.57 26.41
C TYR A 86 -35.17 -17.23 27.74
N GLU A 87 -34.44 -16.57 28.66
CA GLU A 87 -34.11 -17.07 29.99
C GLU A 87 -35.40 -17.35 30.83
N ALA A 88 -36.39 -16.45 30.70
CA ALA A 88 -37.67 -16.63 31.38
C ALA A 88 -38.43 -17.88 30.85
N LYS A 89 -38.50 -18.05 29.51
CA LYS A 89 -39.12 -19.22 28.88
C LYS A 89 -38.40 -20.52 29.24
N GLN A 90 -37.08 -20.50 29.30
CA GLN A 90 -36.27 -21.66 29.70
C GLN A 90 -36.55 -22.08 31.17
N LYS A 91 -36.67 -21.10 32.07
CA LYS A 91 -37.06 -21.37 33.48
C LYS A 91 -38.47 -21.95 33.58
N LEU A 92 -39.44 -21.43 32.81
CA LEU A 92 -40.80 -21.95 32.78
C LEU A 92 -40.88 -23.37 32.19
N GLN A 93 -40.05 -23.68 31.17
CA GLN A 93 -39.96 -25.05 30.67
C GLN A 93 -39.44 -26.02 31.71
N GLY A 94 -38.44 -25.64 32.50
CA GLY A 94 -37.95 -26.45 33.62
C GLY A 94 -39.03 -26.73 34.72
N LEU A 95 -40.07 -25.88 34.77
CA LEU A 95 -41.26 -26.05 35.62
C LEU A 95 -42.43 -26.71 34.90
N GLN A 96 -42.22 -27.28 33.68
CA GLN A 96 -43.25 -27.88 32.82
C GLN A 96 -44.38 -26.90 32.44
N SER A 97 -44.13 -25.59 32.47
CA SER A 97 -45.10 -24.53 32.23
C SER A 97 -44.90 -23.77 30.90
N ALA A 98 -43.96 -24.20 30.04
CA ALA A 98 -43.77 -23.68 28.68
C ALA A 98 -43.50 -24.82 27.71
N ALA A 99 -44.03 -24.67 26.46
CA ALA A 99 -43.78 -25.63 25.38
C ALA A 99 -42.35 -25.47 24.83
N GLU A 100 -41.72 -26.58 24.41
CA GLU A 100 -40.39 -26.61 23.83
C GLU A 100 -40.25 -25.65 22.64
N VAL A 101 -41.25 -25.60 21.76
CA VAL A 101 -41.33 -24.70 20.61
C VAL A 101 -41.24 -23.21 21.02
N GLU A 102 -41.82 -22.84 22.18
CA GLU A 102 -41.73 -21.45 22.66
C GLU A 102 -40.31 -21.07 23.10
N VAL A 103 -39.57 -22.01 23.67
CA VAL A 103 -38.16 -21.80 24.05
C VAL A 103 -37.29 -21.70 22.80
N GLU A 104 -37.53 -22.58 21.80
CA GLU A 104 -36.82 -22.52 20.51
C GLU A 104 -37.09 -21.21 19.79
N LEU A 105 -38.36 -20.74 19.76
CA LEU A 105 -38.70 -19.45 19.13
C LEU A 105 -38.02 -18.28 19.85
N ALA A 106 -37.97 -18.31 21.19
CA ALA A 106 -37.27 -17.29 21.96
C ALA A 106 -35.75 -17.31 21.67
N ALA A 107 -35.14 -18.49 21.56
CA ALA A 107 -33.73 -18.64 21.16
C ALA A 107 -33.46 -18.07 19.77
N ALA A 108 -34.34 -18.34 18.80
CA ALA A 108 -34.26 -17.80 17.48
C ALA A 108 -34.34 -16.25 17.45
N ASN A 109 -35.19 -15.67 18.32
CA ASN A 109 -35.28 -14.22 18.49
C ASN A 109 -34.00 -13.61 19.07
N VAL A 110 -33.35 -14.26 20.02
CA VAL A 110 -32.03 -13.84 20.54
C VAL A 110 -31.00 -13.81 19.40
N ASN A 111 -30.92 -14.88 18.60
CA ASN A 111 -29.99 -14.97 17.50
C ASN A 111 -30.25 -13.87 16.42
N LYS A 112 -31.51 -13.59 16.12
CA LYS A 112 -31.92 -12.51 15.21
C LYS A 112 -31.45 -11.14 15.75
N ALA A 113 -31.74 -10.86 17.03
CA ALA A 113 -31.35 -9.58 17.64
C ALA A 113 -29.81 -9.45 17.74
N GLN A 114 -29.08 -10.54 18.05
CA GLN A 114 -27.62 -10.57 18.02
C GLN A 114 -27.06 -10.23 16.64
N SER A 115 -27.65 -10.78 15.58
CA SER A 115 -27.25 -10.47 14.18
C SER A 115 -27.45 -8.99 13.87
N GLN A 116 -28.53 -8.39 14.38
CA GLN A 116 -28.80 -6.96 14.21
C GLN A 116 -27.72 -6.08 14.92
N VAL A 117 -27.28 -6.48 16.11
CA VAL A 117 -26.15 -5.82 16.80
C VAL A 117 -24.88 -5.88 15.97
N GLN A 118 -24.55 -7.05 15.38
CA GLN A 118 -23.36 -7.22 14.54
C GLN A 118 -23.38 -6.32 13.30
N ILE A 119 -24.56 -6.14 12.68
CA ILE A 119 -24.71 -5.22 11.54
C ILE A 119 -24.34 -3.79 11.93
N PHE A 120 -24.88 -3.29 13.06
CA PHE A 120 -24.56 -1.93 13.50
C PHE A 120 -23.12 -1.79 14.03
N GLU A 121 -22.53 -2.84 14.60
CA GLU A 121 -21.13 -2.83 14.99
C GLU A 121 -20.21 -2.72 13.76
N ALA A 122 -20.51 -3.43 12.67
CA ALA A 122 -19.80 -3.30 11.41
C ALA A 122 -19.93 -1.88 10.82
N GLN A 123 -21.13 -1.27 10.92
CA GLN A 123 -21.32 0.12 10.46
C GLN A 123 -20.55 1.12 11.33
N VAL A 124 -20.52 0.92 12.67
CA VAL A 124 -19.70 1.78 13.56
C VAL A 124 -18.21 1.63 13.27
N ALA A 125 -17.73 0.44 12.92
CA ALA A 125 -16.34 0.24 12.53
C ALA A 125 -15.94 1.07 11.30
N GLN A 126 -16.88 1.32 10.38
CA GLN A 126 -16.66 2.16 9.19
C GLN A 126 -16.58 3.66 9.52
N CYS A 127 -16.90 4.06 10.75
CA CYS A 127 -16.84 5.46 11.19
C CYS A 127 -15.42 5.96 11.46
N ALA A 128 -14.43 5.08 11.46
CA ALA A 128 -13.04 5.45 11.62
C ALA A 128 -12.22 4.91 10.45
N ILE A 129 -11.37 5.76 9.91
CA ILE A 129 -10.35 5.36 8.95
C ILE A 129 -9.08 5.09 9.72
N VAL A 130 -8.57 3.87 9.62
CA VAL A 130 -7.35 3.44 10.31
C VAL A 130 -6.21 3.22 9.33
N ALA A 131 -4.99 3.49 9.76
CA ALA A 131 -3.80 3.23 8.97
C ALA A 131 -3.57 1.71 8.86
N PRO A 132 -3.47 1.13 7.66
CA PRO A 132 -3.28 -0.31 7.47
C PRO A 132 -1.85 -0.76 7.80
N PHE A 133 -0.89 0.15 7.79
CA PHE A 133 0.53 -0.09 8.11
C PHE A 133 1.14 1.16 8.75
N ALA A 134 2.31 1.00 9.35
CA ALA A 134 3.08 2.10 9.92
C ALA A 134 3.75 2.91 8.79
N GLY A 135 3.62 4.24 8.85
CA GLY A 135 4.10 5.10 7.79
C GLY A 135 4.07 6.58 8.15
N LYS A 136 4.20 7.41 7.11
CA LYS A 136 4.05 8.86 7.18
C LYS A 136 2.93 9.33 6.30
N VAL A 137 2.23 10.36 6.75
CA VAL A 137 1.17 11.01 5.96
C VAL A 137 1.80 11.83 4.84
N ALA A 138 1.59 11.40 3.60
CA ALA A 138 2.06 12.12 2.41
C ALA A 138 1.12 13.28 2.03
N ARG A 139 -0.18 13.10 2.25
CA ARG A 139 -1.18 14.14 1.97
C ARG A 139 -2.45 13.94 2.77
N VAL A 140 -3.10 15.05 3.14
CA VAL A 140 -4.45 15.07 3.72
C VAL A 140 -5.37 15.75 2.69
N HIS A 141 -6.40 15.04 2.24
CA HIS A 141 -7.30 15.51 1.18
C HIS A 141 -8.57 16.17 1.70
N VAL A 142 -8.86 16.02 3.00
CA VAL A 142 -10.11 16.47 3.61
C VAL A 142 -9.88 17.41 4.78
N LYS A 143 -10.93 18.16 5.14
CA LYS A 143 -10.94 19.05 6.30
C LYS A 143 -12.03 18.63 7.29
N VAL A 144 -11.83 18.93 8.56
CA VAL A 144 -12.85 18.75 9.59
C VAL A 144 -14.12 19.53 9.19
N GLY A 145 -15.28 18.90 9.33
CA GLY A 145 -16.57 19.46 8.93
C GLY A 145 -16.94 19.23 7.47
N GLN A 146 -16.02 18.76 6.63
CA GLN A 146 -16.28 18.46 5.21
C GLN A 146 -17.17 17.22 5.07
N GLY A 147 -18.19 17.31 4.20
CA GLY A 147 -18.94 16.15 3.72
C GLY A 147 -18.16 15.39 2.65
N VAL A 148 -18.15 14.08 2.72
CA VAL A 148 -17.50 13.19 1.73
C VAL A 148 -18.43 12.07 1.32
N ASN A 149 -18.23 11.55 0.11
CA ASN A 149 -18.92 10.39 -0.43
C ASN A 149 -18.03 9.14 -0.36
N PRO A 150 -18.59 7.93 -0.42
CA PRO A 150 -17.82 6.70 -0.53
C PRO A 150 -16.84 6.76 -1.71
N GLY A 151 -15.61 6.28 -1.49
CA GLY A 151 -14.54 6.32 -2.47
C GLY A 151 -13.76 7.64 -2.53
N ALA A 152 -14.22 8.72 -1.87
CA ALA A 152 -13.46 9.97 -1.83
C ALA A 152 -12.12 9.78 -1.09
N PRO A 153 -10.99 10.28 -1.64
CA PRO A 153 -9.69 10.19 -0.97
C PRO A 153 -9.69 11.04 0.31
N VAL A 154 -9.15 10.49 1.39
CA VAL A 154 -9.08 11.14 2.70
C VAL A 154 -7.64 11.40 3.09
N ILE A 155 -6.80 10.38 3.10
CA ILE A 155 -5.39 10.47 3.49
C ILE A 155 -4.56 9.57 2.57
N GLU A 156 -3.42 10.11 2.14
CA GLU A 156 -2.40 9.38 1.43
C GLU A 156 -1.28 9.00 2.41
N LEU A 157 -1.00 7.71 2.50
CA LEU A 157 -0.06 7.16 3.46
C LEU A 157 1.06 6.43 2.73
N VAL A 158 2.30 6.77 3.10
CA VAL A 158 3.53 6.13 2.61
C VAL A 158 4.16 5.35 3.75
N GLY A 159 4.42 4.06 3.53
CA GLY A 159 4.99 3.16 4.52
C GLY A 159 6.44 3.51 4.89
N SER A 160 6.78 3.30 6.16
CA SER A 160 8.14 3.49 6.68
C SER A 160 9.08 2.30 6.41
N GLY A 161 8.66 1.34 5.56
CA GLY A 161 9.47 0.19 5.17
C GLY A 161 10.64 0.56 4.24
N PRO A 162 11.42 -0.45 3.83
CA PRO A 162 12.53 -0.24 2.89
C PRO A 162 12.02 0.36 1.59
N LEU A 163 12.82 1.26 1.00
CA LEU A 163 12.51 1.84 -0.29
C LEU A 163 12.92 0.90 -1.42
N LYS A 164 12.21 0.99 -2.53
CA LYS A 164 12.51 0.30 -3.77
C LYS A 164 12.80 1.30 -4.88
N ALA A 165 13.49 0.86 -5.92
CA ALA A 165 13.53 1.61 -7.15
C ALA A 165 13.02 0.74 -8.30
N ARG A 166 12.27 1.35 -9.20
CA ARG A 166 11.80 0.77 -10.46
C ARG A 166 12.50 1.45 -11.62
N MET A 167 12.91 0.66 -12.57
CA MET A 167 13.53 1.18 -13.78
C MET A 167 13.31 0.24 -14.97
N ASN A 168 13.30 0.83 -16.17
CA ASN A 168 13.26 0.09 -17.42
C ASN A 168 14.66 0.02 -18.00
N VAL A 169 15.27 -1.15 -17.96
CA VAL A 169 16.62 -1.37 -18.49
C VAL A 169 16.55 -1.94 -19.93
N PRO A 170 17.52 -1.65 -20.81
CA PRO A 170 17.58 -2.28 -22.11
C PRO A 170 17.59 -3.81 -21.98
N SER A 171 16.86 -4.51 -22.83
CA SER A 171 16.77 -5.97 -22.81
C SER A 171 18.12 -6.68 -22.95
N GLN A 172 19.09 -6.01 -23.57
CA GLN A 172 20.47 -6.49 -23.67
C GLN A 172 21.15 -6.71 -22.31
N TRP A 173 20.69 -6.01 -21.24
CA TRP A 173 21.24 -6.20 -19.90
C TRP A 173 20.89 -7.58 -19.34
N LEU A 174 19.86 -8.26 -19.86
CA LEU A 174 19.50 -9.61 -19.45
C LEU A 174 20.62 -10.65 -19.72
N ALA A 175 21.58 -10.33 -20.60
CA ALA A 175 22.73 -11.20 -20.85
C ALA A 175 23.62 -11.38 -19.62
N TRP A 176 23.70 -10.35 -18.74
CA TRP A 176 24.55 -10.35 -17.56
C TRP A 176 23.79 -10.07 -16.25
N LEU A 177 22.69 -9.30 -16.30
CA LEU A 177 21.94 -8.86 -15.13
C LEU A 177 21.11 -10.01 -14.55
N LYS A 178 21.31 -10.28 -13.26
CA LYS A 178 20.58 -11.33 -12.51
C LYS A 178 19.98 -10.77 -11.23
N THR A 179 18.99 -11.47 -10.70
CA THR A 179 18.48 -11.18 -9.35
C THR A 179 19.58 -11.36 -8.32
N GLY A 180 19.78 -10.37 -7.46
CA GLY A 180 20.85 -10.31 -6.47
C GLY A 180 21.98 -9.36 -6.83
N ASP A 181 22.13 -8.98 -8.10
CA ASP A 181 23.18 -8.07 -8.55
C ASP A 181 23.01 -6.68 -7.94
N LYS A 182 24.11 -5.99 -7.79
CA LYS A 182 24.14 -4.62 -7.26
C LYS A 182 24.43 -3.64 -8.39
N LEU A 183 23.68 -2.55 -8.38
CA LEU A 183 23.85 -1.43 -9.30
C LEU A 183 24.08 -0.16 -8.48
N ASP A 184 24.96 0.70 -8.92
CA ASP A 184 25.19 2.00 -8.29
C ASP A 184 24.37 3.06 -9.03
N GLY A 185 23.48 3.70 -8.28
CA GLY A 185 22.64 4.79 -8.76
C GLY A 185 23.02 6.13 -8.12
N LYS A 186 22.70 7.20 -8.84
CA LYS A 186 22.81 8.56 -8.32
C LYS A 186 21.44 9.19 -8.35
N VAL A 187 20.97 9.70 -7.20
CA VAL A 187 19.71 10.41 -7.07
C VAL A 187 19.88 11.83 -7.60
N ASP A 188 18.98 12.26 -8.46
CA ASP A 188 19.08 13.57 -9.14
C ASP A 188 18.83 14.73 -8.16
N GLU A 189 17.86 14.60 -7.25
CA GLU A 189 17.44 15.65 -6.32
C GLU A 189 18.45 15.93 -5.21
N THR A 190 19.12 14.89 -4.73
CA THR A 190 20.07 15.02 -3.59
C THR A 190 21.53 14.89 -4.00
N GLY A 191 21.79 14.40 -5.22
CA GLY A 191 23.13 14.04 -5.66
C GLY A 191 23.73 12.84 -4.92
N GLY A 192 22.97 12.23 -4.00
CA GLY A 192 23.37 11.08 -3.21
C GLY A 192 23.57 9.82 -4.04
N VAL A 193 24.53 8.99 -3.62
CA VAL A 193 24.74 7.67 -4.23
C VAL A 193 23.92 6.65 -3.49
N VAL A 194 23.27 5.75 -4.25
CA VAL A 194 22.42 4.66 -3.73
C VAL A 194 22.91 3.34 -4.29
N ALA A 195 23.06 2.34 -3.42
CA ALA A 195 23.30 0.97 -3.86
C ALA A 195 21.94 0.28 -4.04
N LEU A 196 21.68 -0.18 -5.25
CA LEU A 196 20.45 -0.81 -5.69
C LEU A 196 20.70 -2.30 -5.88
N LYS A 197 20.03 -3.15 -5.08
CA LYS A 197 20.09 -4.60 -5.22
C LYS A 197 18.90 -5.08 -6.04
N VAL A 198 19.14 -5.73 -7.17
CA VAL A 198 18.08 -6.30 -8.03
C VAL A 198 17.31 -7.38 -7.28
N THR A 199 16.02 -7.17 -7.09
CA THR A 199 15.14 -8.13 -6.40
C THR A 199 14.24 -8.87 -7.36
N ARG A 200 13.78 -8.20 -8.43
CA ARG A 200 12.88 -8.79 -9.42
C ARG A 200 13.19 -8.28 -10.82
N ILE A 201 13.01 -9.15 -11.79
CA ILE A 201 13.08 -8.83 -13.21
C ILE A 201 11.74 -9.24 -13.83
N ALA A 202 11.10 -8.36 -14.59
CA ALA A 202 9.83 -8.67 -15.23
C ALA A 202 10.00 -9.84 -16.21
N ALA A 203 8.99 -10.70 -16.29
CA ALA A 203 9.00 -11.85 -17.19
C ALA A 203 8.71 -11.50 -18.66
N ARG A 204 8.50 -10.20 -18.97
CA ARG A 204 8.15 -9.73 -20.29
C ARG A 204 9.01 -8.53 -20.69
N VAL A 205 9.53 -8.58 -21.91
CA VAL A 205 10.20 -7.45 -22.56
C VAL A 205 9.14 -6.65 -23.33
N ASP A 206 9.16 -5.33 -23.19
CA ASP A 206 8.37 -4.45 -24.05
C ASP A 206 8.99 -4.44 -25.45
N ALA A 207 8.21 -4.87 -26.46
CA ALA A 207 8.68 -5.05 -27.82
C ALA A 207 8.94 -3.72 -28.54
N VAL A 208 8.28 -2.63 -28.12
CA VAL A 208 8.40 -1.32 -28.75
C VAL A 208 9.64 -0.60 -28.25
N SER A 209 9.79 -0.53 -26.92
CA SER A 209 10.95 0.14 -26.29
C SER A 209 12.17 -0.76 -26.16
N GLN A 210 12.03 -2.06 -26.36
CA GLN A 210 13.08 -3.07 -26.16
C GLN A 210 13.67 -3.03 -24.73
N THR A 211 12.81 -2.73 -23.74
CA THR A 211 13.19 -2.65 -22.34
C THR A 211 12.50 -3.71 -21.50
N VAL A 212 13.08 -3.99 -20.35
CA VAL A 212 12.49 -4.84 -19.30
C VAL A 212 12.45 -4.06 -17.99
N GLU A 213 11.30 -4.13 -17.31
CA GLU A 213 11.17 -3.53 -15.98
C GLU A 213 11.89 -4.38 -14.94
N ILE A 214 12.68 -3.72 -14.08
CA ILE A 214 13.30 -4.34 -12.92
C ILE A 214 12.92 -3.59 -11.66
N GLU A 215 12.73 -4.34 -10.57
CA GLU A 215 12.63 -3.80 -9.22
C GLU A 215 13.92 -4.06 -8.46
N THR A 216 14.36 -3.04 -7.75
CA THR A 216 15.54 -3.11 -6.89
C THR A 216 15.18 -2.63 -5.49
N GLU A 217 15.88 -3.12 -4.48
CA GLU A 217 15.82 -2.61 -3.12
C GLU A 217 17.00 -1.67 -2.88
N LEU A 218 16.74 -0.55 -2.19
CA LEU A 218 17.80 0.35 -1.78
C LEU A 218 18.55 -0.25 -0.58
N ALA A 219 19.73 -0.80 -0.83
CA ALA A 219 20.54 -1.47 0.19
C ALA A 219 21.28 -0.46 1.11
N SER A 220 21.69 0.68 0.56
CA SER A 220 22.30 1.79 1.30
C SER A 220 22.09 3.09 0.55
N THR A 221 22.02 4.19 1.29
CA THR A 221 21.88 5.55 0.73
C THR A 221 22.82 6.51 1.43
N THR A 222 23.37 7.45 0.68
CA THR A 222 24.02 8.63 1.26
C THR A 222 23.03 9.80 1.19
N GLY A 223 22.52 10.22 2.36
CA GLY A 223 21.55 11.30 2.46
C GLY A 223 20.08 10.83 2.55
N VAL A 224 19.18 11.80 2.57
CA VAL A 224 17.74 11.57 2.66
C VAL A 224 17.21 11.21 1.28
N VAL A 225 16.58 10.04 1.16
CA VAL A 225 15.88 9.60 -0.06
C VAL A 225 14.42 9.37 0.28
N LEU A 226 13.53 9.97 -0.53
CA LEU A 226 12.09 9.87 -0.37
C LEU A 226 11.46 9.19 -1.59
N PRO A 227 10.33 8.50 -1.44
CA PRO A 227 9.53 8.03 -2.57
C PRO A 227 9.16 9.20 -3.49
N GLY A 228 9.17 8.95 -4.80
CA GLY A 228 8.97 9.98 -5.83
C GLY A 228 10.25 10.62 -6.34
N MET A 229 11.39 10.46 -5.67
CA MET A 229 12.68 10.89 -6.18
C MET A 229 13.11 10.02 -7.36
N SER A 230 13.88 10.63 -8.26
CA SER A 230 14.41 9.97 -9.45
C SER A 230 15.94 9.96 -9.46
N GLY A 231 16.50 9.11 -10.30
CA GLY A 231 17.95 9.04 -10.46
C GLY A 231 18.37 8.28 -11.69
N GLN A 232 19.66 8.08 -11.79
CA GLN A 232 20.29 7.43 -12.94
C GLN A 232 21.21 6.31 -12.50
N VAL A 233 21.15 5.21 -13.23
CA VAL A 233 22.07 4.07 -13.14
C VAL A 233 22.82 3.94 -14.45
N ARG A 234 24.10 3.65 -14.36
CA ARG A 234 24.92 3.29 -15.53
C ARG A 234 25.20 1.80 -15.52
N ALA A 235 25.26 1.19 -16.69
CA ALA A 235 25.79 -0.15 -16.80
C ALA A 235 27.22 -0.20 -16.22
N PRO A 236 27.61 -1.24 -15.51
CA PRO A 236 29.01 -1.41 -15.10
C PRO A 236 29.90 -1.31 -16.34
N SER A 237 30.92 -0.47 -16.26
CA SER A 237 31.88 -0.23 -17.35
C SER A 237 32.86 -1.39 -17.43
N ALA A 238 32.42 -2.56 -17.81
CA ALA A 238 33.26 -3.65 -18.31
C ALA A 238 32.53 -4.98 -18.31
N LEU A 239 32.20 -5.41 -19.46
CA LEU A 239 32.30 -6.83 -19.84
C LEU A 239 32.94 -6.92 -21.19
#